data_e19524a021a5bb971626ae44f19ae1a5
#
_entry.id   e19524a021a5bb971626ae44f19ae1a5
#
_cell.length_a   1.000
_cell.length_b   1.000
_cell.length_c   1.000
_cell.angle_alpha   90.00
_cell.angle_beta   90.00
_cell.angle_gamma   90.00
#
_symmetry.space_group_name_H-M   'P 1'
#
loop_
_entity.id
_entity.type
_entity.pdbx_description
1 polymer ?
#
loop_
_entity_poly.entity_id
_entity_poly.type
_entity_poly.pdbx_seq_one_letter_code
_entity_poly.pdbx_strand_id
1 'polypeptide(L)'
;MKYKLVLFDLDGTLTDTLEAIAKSVNSAFEELNLKTYTLTECSRLIGNGIAGIADKVFAMEKYDENTITPEVMKEILRKHYGKHYNYNVKLYGGIEKLLDFLEENNIKVGIVTNKDHGLALDTVEKNLSKWKFVDIIGASDKEHPRKPSSYGIDKISEETGIKKEEILY
;
A
#
# COMPACT_ATOMS: atom_id res chain seq x y z
N MET A 1 29.18 1.51 3.51
CA MET A 1 28.26 1.92 2.41
C MET A 1 27.72 3.32 2.70
N LYS A 2 27.26 4.05 1.67
CA LYS A 2 26.72 5.41 1.84
C LYS A 2 25.40 5.41 2.62
N TYR A 3 24.52 4.44 2.34
CA TYR A 3 23.20 4.35 2.96
C TYR A 3 23.22 3.40 4.17
N LYS A 4 22.54 3.81 5.24
CA LYS A 4 22.37 3.08 6.50
C LYS A 4 20.95 2.53 6.68
N LEU A 5 20.00 3.07 5.93
CA LEU A 5 18.60 2.71 5.95
C LEU A 5 18.03 2.71 4.52
N VAL A 6 17.26 1.70 4.19
CA VAL A 6 16.46 1.64 2.97
C VAL A 6 15.00 1.61 3.36
N LEU A 7 14.21 2.54 2.82
CA LEU A 7 12.78 2.59 2.96
C LEU A 7 12.12 2.09 1.68
N PHE A 8 11.11 1.28 1.83
CA PHE A 8 10.36 0.69 0.72
C PHE A 8 8.90 1.13 0.74
N ASP A 9 8.28 1.24 -0.43
CA ASP A 9 6.84 1.08 -0.52
C ASP A 9 6.49 -0.41 -0.36
N LEU A 10 5.22 -0.71 -0.12
CA LEU A 10 4.73 -2.07 0.10
C LEU A 10 4.07 -2.63 -1.16
N ASP A 11 2.88 -2.11 -1.50
CA ASP A 11 2.06 -2.60 -2.61
C ASP A 11 2.69 -2.24 -3.97
N GLY A 12 3.01 -3.24 -4.77
CA GLY A 12 3.67 -3.04 -6.07
C GLY A 12 5.19 -2.86 -6.01
N THR A 13 5.79 -2.97 -4.81
CA THR A 13 7.24 -2.85 -4.59
C THR A 13 7.79 -4.09 -3.88
N LEU A 14 7.46 -4.31 -2.62
CA LEU A 14 7.83 -5.53 -1.89
C LEU A 14 6.86 -6.66 -2.20
N THR A 15 5.58 -6.36 -2.30
CA THR A 15 4.50 -7.33 -2.47
C THR A 15 3.71 -7.08 -3.75
N ASP A 16 3.43 -8.13 -4.50
CA ASP A 16 2.44 -8.14 -5.57
C ASP A 16 1.05 -8.31 -4.94
N THR A 17 0.31 -7.23 -4.88
CA THR A 17 -1.04 -7.14 -4.31
C THR A 17 -2.11 -6.91 -5.37
N LEU A 18 -1.75 -6.99 -6.66
CA LEU A 18 -2.66 -6.66 -7.75
C LEU A 18 -3.93 -7.52 -7.74
N GLU A 19 -3.80 -8.84 -7.51
CA GLU A 19 -4.97 -9.75 -7.44
C GLU A 19 -5.87 -9.44 -6.22
N ALA A 20 -5.28 -9.10 -5.08
CA ALA A 20 -6.03 -8.72 -3.88
C ALA A 20 -6.86 -7.43 -4.12
N ILE A 21 -6.23 -6.44 -4.74
CA ILE A 21 -6.88 -5.17 -5.09
C ILE A 21 -8.00 -5.41 -6.13
N ALA A 22 -7.70 -6.15 -7.22
CA ALA A 22 -8.68 -6.43 -8.26
C ALA A 22 -9.89 -7.20 -7.73
N LYS A 23 -9.67 -8.20 -6.88
CA LYS A 23 -10.76 -8.95 -6.20
C LYS A 23 -11.60 -8.02 -5.35
N SER A 24 -10.98 -7.13 -4.59
CA SER A 24 -11.67 -6.17 -3.71
C SER A 24 -12.51 -5.18 -4.52
N VAL A 25 -11.93 -4.62 -5.58
CA VAL A 25 -12.62 -3.68 -6.48
C VAL A 25 -13.81 -4.35 -7.14
N ASN A 26 -13.62 -5.53 -7.72
CA ASN A 26 -14.70 -6.23 -8.42
C ASN A 26 -15.81 -6.67 -7.47
N SER A 27 -15.48 -7.18 -6.28
CA SER A 27 -16.50 -7.52 -5.28
C SER A 27 -17.30 -6.29 -4.79
N ALA A 28 -16.66 -5.12 -4.70
CA ALA A 28 -17.34 -3.87 -4.37
C ALA A 28 -18.27 -3.43 -5.52
N PHE A 29 -17.81 -3.57 -6.76
CA PHE A 29 -18.58 -3.20 -7.95
C PHE A 29 -19.77 -4.12 -8.20
N GLU A 30 -19.60 -5.43 -7.96
CA GLU A 30 -20.70 -6.38 -7.97
C GLU A 30 -21.78 -6.03 -6.93
N GLU A 31 -21.39 -5.64 -5.69
CA GLU A 31 -22.34 -5.18 -4.66
C GLU A 31 -23.09 -3.92 -5.10
N LEU A 32 -22.44 -3.04 -5.85
CA LEU A 32 -23.02 -1.80 -6.39
C LEU A 32 -23.75 -1.98 -7.73
N ASN A 33 -23.82 -3.20 -8.28
CA ASN A 33 -24.30 -3.49 -9.63
C ASN A 33 -23.59 -2.70 -10.74
N LEU A 34 -22.28 -2.46 -10.58
CA LEU A 34 -21.43 -1.78 -11.52
C LEU A 34 -20.64 -2.77 -12.38
N LYS A 35 -20.12 -2.29 -13.52
CA LYS A 35 -19.22 -3.07 -14.38
C LYS A 35 -17.92 -3.41 -13.64
N THR A 36 -17.53 -4.68 -13.68
CA THR A 36 -16.23 -5.14 -13.16
C THR A 36 -15.09 -4.83 -14.13
N TYR A 37 -13.87 -4.82 -13.62
CA TYR A 37 -12.64 -4.54 -14.36
C TYR A 37 -11.77 -5.79 -14.50
N THR A 38 -11.06 -5.89 -15.61
CA THR A 38 -9.98 -6.87 -15.78
C THR A 38 -8.79 -6.53 -14.88
N LEU A 39 -7.89 -7.49 -14.67
CA LEU A 39 -6.67 -7.28 -13.88
C LEU A 39 -5.83 -6.12 -14.43
N THR A 40 -5.71 -6.02 -15.76
CA THR A 40 -4.99 -4.94 -16.44
C THR A 40 -5.65 -3.57 -16.22
N GLU A 41 -6.98 -3.49 -16.23
CA GLU A 41 -7.70 -2.24 -15.92
C GLU A 41 -7.49 -1.87 -14.45
N CYS A 42 -7.61 -2.83 -13.51
CA CYS A 42 -7.35 -2.61 -12.09
C CYS A 42 -5.94 -2.09 -11.84
N SER A 43 -4.91 -2.55 -12.55
CA SER A 43 -3.53 -2.08 -12.36
C SER A 43 -3.38 -0.56 -12.60
N ARG A 44 -4.19 0.02 -13.49
CA ARG A 44 -4.18 1.46 -13.79
C ARG A 44 -4.86 2.31 -12.70
N LEU A 45 -5.66 1.69 -11.84
CA LEU A 45 -6.36 2.35 -10.74
C LEU A 45 -5.49 2.52 -9.50
N ILE A 46 -4.42 1.71 -9.35
CA ILE A 46 -3.54 1.70 -8.18
C ILE A 46 -2.74 3.02 -8.05
N GLY A 47 -2.33 3.37 -6.83
CA GLY A 47 -1.39 4.48 -6.56
C GLY A 47 -1.74 5.31 -5.33
N ASN A 48 -3.01 5.65 -5.09
CA ASN A 48 -3.44 6.52 -3.99
C ASN A 48 -4.20 5.77 -2.87
N GLY A 49 -3.87 4.48 -2.68
CA GLY A 49 -4.61 3.61 -1.75
C GLY A 49 -6.01 3.26 -2.27
N ILE A 50 -6.72 2.42 -1.52
CA ILE A 50 -8.04 1.90 -1.96
C ILE A 50 -9.10 3.02 -2.14
N ALA A 51 -9.07 4.07 -1.31
CA ALA A 51 -9.99 5.19 -1.45
C ALA A 51 -9.74 6.01 -2.73
N GLY A 52 -8.49 6.15 -3.16
CA GLY A 52 -8.14 6.84 -4.40
C GLY A 52 -8.62 6.12 -5.66
N ILE A 53 -8.93 4.82 -5.56
CA ILE A 53 -9.57 4.07 -6.65
C ILE A 53 -10.96 4.61 -6.92
N ALA A 54 -11.76 4.91 -5.89
CA ALA A 54 -13.07 5.50 -6.05
C ALA A 54 -13.00 6.82 -6.85
N ASP A 55 -12.09 7.72 -6.45
CA ASP A 55 -11.93 9.02 -7.11
C ASP A 55 -11.56 8.86 -8.59
N LYS A 56 -10.64 7.94 -8.91
CA LYS A 56 -10.28 7.64 -10.31
C LYS A 56 -11.45 7.08 -11.10
N VAL A 57 -12.19 6.14 -10.52
CA VAL A 57 -13.33 5.50 -11.20
C VAL A 57 -14.44 6.52 -11.46
N PHE A 58 -14.76 7.37 -10.49
CA PHE A 58 -15.71 8.46 -10.70
C PHE A 58 -15.29 9.41 -11.82
N ALA A 59 -14.02 9.77 -11.88
CA ALA A 59 -13.50 10.63 -12.94
C ALA A 59 -13.57 9.97 -14.33
N MET A 60 -13.43 8.65 -14.41
CA MET A 60 -13.42 7.90 -15.67
C MET A 60 -14.82 7.57 -16.20
N GLU A 61 -15.71 7.10 -15.33
CA GLU A 61 -17.00 6.49 -15.73
C GLU A 61 -18.18 7.46 -15.64
N LYS A 62 -18.00 8.64 -15.03
CA LYS A 62 -19.04 9.69 -14.89
C LYS A 62 -20.36 9.15 -14.30
N TYR A 63 -20.27 8.47 -13.17
CA TYR A 63 -21.47 7.97 -12.48
C TYR A 63 -22.41 9.10 -12.08
N ASP A 64 -23.72 8.78 -12.07
CA ASP A 64 -24.74 9.67 -11.52
C ASP A 64 -24.65 9.69 -9.98
N GLU A 65 -24.25 10.84 -9.44
CA GLU A 65 -24.09 11.05 -8.00
C GLU A 65 -25.43 10.92 -7.22
N ASN A 66 -26.57 10.99 -7.90
CA ASN A 66 -27.85 10.69 -7.26
C ASN A 66 -28.06 9.18 -7.02
N THR A 67 -27.30 8.35 -7.72
CA THR A 67 -27.37 6.89 -7.60
C THR A 67 -26.27 6.36 -6.69
N ILE A 68 -25.01 6.83 -6.85
CA ILE A 68 -23.87 6.40 -6.06
C ILE A 68 -22.97 7.62 -5.81
N THR A 69 -22.72 7.94 -4.53
CA THR A 69 -21.76 8.99 -4.18
C THR A 69 -20.35 8.45 -4.06
N PRO A 70 -19.30 9.30 -4.24
CA PRO A 70 -17.91 8.91 -4.00
C PRO A 70 -17.68 8.32 -2.60
N GLU A 71 -18.36 8.86 -1.58
CA GLU A 71 -18.26 8.42 -0.19
C GLU A 71 -18.77 7.00 -0.01
N VAL A 72 -19.95 6.69 -0.56
CA VAL A 72 -20.54 5.34 -0.53
C VAL A 72 -19.62 4.34 -1.25
N MET A 73 -19.08 4.71 -2.40
CA MET A 73 -18.14 3.86 -3.12
C MET A 73 -16.86 3.63 -2.31
N LYS A 74 -16.29 4.66 -1.67
CA LYS A 74 -15.11 4.54 -0.81
C LYS A 74 -15.36 3.60 0.37
N GLU A 75 -16.52 3.69 1.00
CA GLU A 75 -16.88 2.83 2.13
C GLU A 75 -16.98 1.36 1.70
N ILE A 76 -17.70 1.08 0.61
CA ILE A 76 -17.85 -0.28 0.08
C ILE A 76 -16.52 -0.86 -0.39
N LEU A 77 -15.68 -0.07 -1.07
CA LEU A 77 -14.32 -0.48 -1.44
C LEU A 77 -13.47 -0.82 -0.21
N ARG A 78 -13.49 0.00 0.85
CA ARG A 78 -12.78 -0.27 2.10
C ARG A 78 -13.26 -1.56 2.76
N LYS A 79 -14.58 -1.78 2.81
CA LYS A 79 -15.21 -3.01 3.34
C LYS A 79 -14.69 -4.26 2.62
N HIS A 80 -14.68 -4.25 1.28
CA HIS A 80 -14.20 -5.39 0.50
C HIS A 80 -12.70 -5.56 0.56
N TYR A 81 -11.95 -4.45 0.57
CA TYR A 81 -10.51 -4.51 0.71
C TYR A 81 -10.08 -5.08 2.07
N GLY A 82 -10.74 -4.70 3.16
CA GLY A 82 -10.51 -5.30 4.47
C GLY A 82 -10.70 -6.82 4.51
N LYS A 83 -11.57 -7.36 3.62
CA LYS A 83 -11.77 -8.82 3.50
C LYS A 83 -10.73 -9.50 2.61
N HIS A 84 -10.22 -8.82 1.59
CA HIS A 84 -9.43 -9.44 0.52
C HIS A 84 -8.00 -8.91 0.41
N TYR A 85 -7.55 -7.96 1.27
CA TYR A 85 -6.26 -7.27 1.19
C TYR A 85 -5.04 -8.21 1.08
N ASN A 86 -5.15 -9.44 1.56
CA ASN A 86 -4.09 -10.46 1.51
C ASN A 86 -4.41 -11.64 0.56
N TYR A 87 -5.37 -11.49 -0.34
CA TYR A 87 -5.71 -12.55 -1.30
C TYR A 87 -4.60 -12.71 -2.34
N ASN A 88 -4.01 -13.91 -2.41
CA ASN A 88 -2.92 -14.28 -3.34
C ASN A 88 -1.72 -13.32 -3.33
N VAL A 89 -1.47 -12.61 -2.22
CA VAL A 89 -0.31 -11.74 -2.08
C VAL A 89 0.98 -12.56 -2.08
N LYS A 90 1.96 -12.11 -2.86
CA LYS A 90 3.28 -12.74 -2.98
C LYS A 90 4.37 -11.67 -2.97
N LEU A 91 5.57 -12.04 -2.58
CA LEU A 91 6.73 -11.17 -2.77
C LEU A 91 7.12 -11.14 -4.24
N TYR A 92 7.57 -9.98 -4.72
CA TYR A 92 8.19 -9.93 -6.05
C TYR A 92 9.49 -10.73 -6.09
N GLY A 93 9.81 -11.26 -7.27
CA GLY A 93 11.04 -12.03 -7.46
C GLY A 93 12.28 -11.24 -7.07
N GLY A 94 13.12 -11.80 -6.19
CA GLY A 94 14.34 -11.17 -5.72
C GLY A 94 14.23 -10.36 -4.43
N ILE A 95 13.02 -10.07 -3.94
CA ILE A 95 12.82 -9.32 -2.69
C ILE A 95 13.44 -10.03 -1.49
N GLU A 96 13.23 -11.33 -1.36
CA GLU A 96 13.85 -12.11 -0.27
C GLU A 96 15.37 -11.96 -0.26
N LYS A 97 16.01 -12.14 -1.42
CA LYS A 97 17.48 -11.99 -1.55
C LYS A 97 17.94 -10.58 -1.24
N LEU A 98 17.17 -9.56 -1.63
CA LEU A 98 17.49 -8.17 -1.35
C LEU A 98 17.41 -7.89 0.16
N LEU A 99 16.37 -8.33 0.83
CA LEU A 99 16.19 -8.12 2.27
C LEU A 99 17.24 -8.89 3.08
N ASP A 100 17.55 -10.15 2.70
CA ASP A 100 18.65 -10.94 3.29
C ASP A 100 19.99 -10.20 3.12
N PHE A 101 20.28 -9.69 1.92
CA PHE A 101 21.50 -8.91 1.66
C PHE A 101 21.59 -7.64 2.52
N LEU A 102 20.49 -6.90 2.69
CA LEU A 102 20.47 -5.69 3.52
C LEU A 102 20.74 -6.04 4.99
N GLU A 103 20.13 -7.11 5.50
CA GLU A 103 20.34 -7.59 6.87
C GLU A 103 21.80 -8.04 7.11
N GLU A 104 22.36 -8.85 6.21
CA GLU A 104 23.76 -9.31 6.27
C GLU A 104 24.77 -8.13 6.26
N ASN A 105 24.43 -7.03 5.61
CA ASN A 105 25.26 -5.83 5.56
C ASN A 105 24.92 -4.80 6.64
N ASN A 106 24.08 -5.15 7.63
CA ASN A 106 23.63 -4.28 8.72
C ASN A 106 22.97 -2.98 8.23
N ILE A 107 22.32 -3.00 7.06
CA ILE A 107 21.52 -1.89 6.55
C ILE A 107 20.09 -2.07 7.08
N LYS A 108 19.61 -1.07 7.80
CA LYS A 108 18.25 -1.09 8.32
C LYS A 108 17.22 -0.99 7.19
N VAL A 109 16.05 -1.55 7.42
CA VAL A 109 14.94 -1.47 6.47
C VAL A 109 13.69 -0.94 7.16
N GLY A 110 12.88 -0.17 6.44
CA GLY A 110 11.57 0.32 6.90
C GLY A 110 10.57 0.41 5.75
N ILE A 111 9.31 0.62 6.07
CA ILE A 111 8.24 0.70 5.09
C ILE A 111 7.47 2.01 5.24
N VAL A 112 7.27 2.73 4.12
CA VAL A 112 6.40 3.91 4.04
C VAL A 112 5.45 3.73 2.85
N THR A 113 4.17 3.55 3.13
CA THR A 113 3.18 3.17 2.12
C THR A 113 1.89 3.98 2.21
N ASN A 114 1.17 4.12 1.10
CA ASN A 114 -0.19 4.68 1.06
C ASN A 114 -1.29 3.66 1.41
N LYS A 115 -0.92 2.40 1.68
CA LYS A 115 -1.82 1.41 2.25
C LYS A 115 -2.28 1.86 3.64
N ASP A 116 -3.53 1.56 4.00
CA ASP A 116 -4.02 1.76 5.38
C ASP A 116 -3.04 1.17 6.40
N HIS A 117 -2.77 1.91 7.48
CA HIS A 117 -1.72 1.56 8.45
C HIS A 117 -1.97 0.18 9.08
N GLY A 118 -3.19 -0.12 9.53
CA GLY A 118 -3.52 -1.41 10.12
C GLY A 118 -3.33 -2.56 9.12
N LEU A 119 -3.79 -2.37 7.87
CA LEU A 119 -3.63 -3.37 6.81
C LEU A 119 -2.18 -3.49 6.34
N ALA A 120 -1.37 -2.44 6.45
CA ALA A 120 0.06 -2.51 6.17
C ALA A 120 0.79 -3.39 7.19
N LEU A 121 0.51 -3.19 8.49
CA LEU A 121 1.05 -4.03 9.56
C LEU A 121 0.68 -5.51 9.36
N ASP A 122 -0.60 -5.80 9.14
CA ASP A 122 -1.09 -7.16 8.89
C ASP A 122 -0.46 -7.79 7.64
N THR A 123 -0.27 -7.02 6.58
CA THR A 123 0.37 -7.52 5.35
C THR A 123 1.83 -7.90 5.59
N VAL A 124 2.57 -7.05 6.34
CA VAL A 124 3.97 -7.32 6.68
C VAL A 124 4.08 -8.52 7.61
N GLU A 125 3.24 -8.61 8.62
CA GLU A 125 3.22 -9.77 9.53
C GLU A 125 3.00 -11.09 8.78
N LYS A 126 2.07 -11.11 7.82
CA LYS A 126 1.74 -12.33 7.06
C LYS A 126 2.76 -12.72 6.01
N ASN A 127 3.43 -11.74 5.38
CA ASN A 127 4.23 -12.02 4.18
C ASN A 127 5.72 -11.70 4.34
N LEU A 128 6.10 -10.89 5.35
CA LEU A 128 7.45 -10.35 5.52
C LEU A 128 7.99 -10.53 6.96
N SER A 129 7.35 -11.33 7.80
CA SER A 129 7.72 -11.52 9.22
C SER A 129 9.12 -12.12 9.46
N LYS A 130 9.75 -12.64 8.42
CA LYS A 130 11.14 -13.11 8.48
C LYS A 130 12.11 -11.98 8.78
N TRP A 131 11.86 -10.76 8.30
CA TRP A 131 12.75 -9.60 8.40
C TRP A 131 12.25 -8.58 9.42
N LYS A 132 13.20 -7.87 10.04
CA LYS A 132 12.89 -6.82 11.02
C LYS A 132 12.90 -5.46 10.34
N PHE A 133 11.77 -4.79 10.34
CA PHE A 133 11.64 -3.40 9.91
C PHE A 133 11.79 -2.46 11.12
N VAL A 134 12.51 -1.35 10.94
CA VAL A 134 12.66 -0.33 11.99
C VAL A 134 11.34 0.33 12.33
N ASP A 135 10.51 0.57 11.31
CA ASP A 135 9.12 0.99 11.44
C ASP A 135 8.34 0.67 10.15
N ILE A 136 7.01 0.60 10.26
CA ILE A 136 6.07 0.39 9.16
C ILE A 136 5.03 1.49 9.24
N ILE A 137 5.13 2.48 8.35
CA ILE A 137 4.21 3.63 8.32
C ILE A 137 3.28 3.50 7.12
N GLY A 138 2.06 3.12 7.39
CA GLY A 138 0.95 3.17 6.45
C GLY A 138 0.14 4.47 6.61
N ALA A 139 -0.70 4.78 5.64
CA ALA A 139 -1.55 5.96 5.69
C ALA A 139 -2.65 5.83 6.76
N SER A 140 -2.94 6.94 7.43
CA SER A 140 -4.07 7.09 8.35
C SER A 140 -4.65 8.49 8.17
N ASP A 141 -5.97 8.59 8.14
CA ASP A 141 -6.64 9.90 7.93
C ASP A 141 -6.41 10.89 9.09
N LYS A 142 -5.96 10.39 10.26
CA LYS A 142 -5.77 11.21 11.47
C LYS A 142 -4.31 11.44 11.84
N GLU A 143 -3.43 10.45 11.63
CA GLU A 143 -2.10 10.44 12.25
C GLU A 143 -0.97 10.38 11.21
N HIS A 144 -1.19 9.69 10.10
CA HIS A 144 -0.15 9.43 9.10
C HIS A 144 -0.56 9.95 7.72
N PRO A 145 -0.14 11.18 7.34
CA PRO A 145 -0.44 11.72 6.03
C PRO A 145 0.11 10.85 4.90
N ARG A 146 -0.67 10.76 3.82
CA ARG A 146 -0.30 9.99 2.62
C ARG A 146 0.89 10.60 1.90
N LYS A 147 1.68 9.76 1.23
CA LYS A 147 2.64 10.22 0.22
C LYS A 147 1.90 11.04 -0.85
N PRO A 148 2.46 12.17 -1.30
CA PRO A 148 3.87 12.57 -1.27
C PRO A 148 4.32 13.33 0.00
N SER A 149 3.58 13.31 1.10
CA SER A 149 4.07 13.84 2.36
C SER A 149 5.37 13.15 2.78
N SER A 150 6.34 13.92 3.26
CA SER A 150 7.60 13.40 3.82
C SER A 150 7.46 12.80 5.22
N TYR A 151 6.28 12.90 5.84
CA TYR A 151 6.03 12.51 7.22
C TYR A 151 6.64 11.15 7.62
N GLY A 152 6.41 10.09 6.82
CA GLY A 152 6.92 8.76 7.13
C GLY A 152 8.45 8.70 7.13
N ILE A 153 9.11 9.40 6.20
CA ILE A 153 10.56 9.48 6.15
C ILE A 153 11.11 10.29 7.32
N ASP A 154 10.46 11.41 7.64
CA ASP A 154 10.86 12.32 8.73
C ASP A 154 10.77 11.58 10.06
N LYS A 155 9.65 10.91 10.34
CA LYS A 155 9.41 10.14 11.56
C LYS A 155 10.47 9.04 11.73
N ILE A 156 10.71 8.22 10.70
CA ILE A 156 11.72 7.14 10.80
C ILE A 156 13.15 7.72 10.96
N SER A 157 13.46 8.84 10.30
CA SER A 157 14.76 9.53 10.48
C SER A 157 14.95 10.00 11.92
N GLU A 158 13.93 10.59 12.53
CA GLU A 158 13.96 11.04 13.93
C GLU A 158 14.10 9.87 14.91
N GLU A 159 13.30 8.83 14.77
CA GLU A 159 13.30 7.65 15.65
C GLU A 159 14.59 6.83 15.58
N THR A 160 15.18 6.74 14.40
CA THR A 160 16.42 5.97 14.19
C THR A 160 17.68 6.79 14.40
N GLY A 161 17.59 8.13 14.39
CA GLY A 161 18.74 9.05 14.38
C GLY A 161 19.56 9.01 13.09
N ILE A 162 19.06 8.35 12.02
CA ILE A 162 19.72 8.27 10.73
C ILE A 162 19.33 9.48 9.89
N LYS A 163 20.34 10.22 9.42
CA LYS A 163 20.11 11.42 8.61
C LYS A 163 19.53 11.07 7.24
N LYS A 164 18.70 11.99 6.70
CA LYS A 164 18.02 11.78 5.39
C LYS A 164 18.99 11.49 4.24
N GLU A 165 20.20 12.05 4.26
CA GLU A 165 21.25 11.80 3.25
C GLU A 165 21.79 10.37 3.29
N GLU A 166 21.55 9.65 4.39
CA GLU A 166 21.94 8.26 4.61
C GLU A 166 20.75 7.29 4.41
N ILE A 167 19.60 7.80 4.00
CA ILE A 167 18.38 7.03 3.71
C ILE A 167 18.20 6.91 2.19
N LEU A 168 17.94 5.73 1.70
CA LEU A 168 17.49 5.46 0.34
C LEU A 168 15.98 5.17 0.36
N TYR A 169 15.22 5.84 -0.49
CA TYR A 169 13.80 5.58 -0.71
C TYR A 169 13.50 5.33 -2.17
#